data_17e8c284eca3922f4b2d7739a3542957
#
_entry.id   17e8c284eca3922f4b2d7739a3542957
#
_cell.length_a   1.000
_cell.length_b   1.000
_cell.length_c   1.000
_cell.angle_alpha   90.00
_cell.angle_beta   90.00
_cell.angle_gamma   90.00
#
_symmetry.space_group_name_H-M   'P 1'
#
loop_
_entity.id
_entity.type
_entity.pdbx_description
1 polymer ?
#
loop_
_entity_poly.entity_id
_entity_poly.type
_entity_poly.pdbx_seq_one_letter_code
_entity_poly.pdbx_strand_id
1 'polypeptide(L)'
;MIRALFWDNDGVLVDTERLYLQATREVMEAAGRPFTMDDYREYFLRQGTGAWHLLENVTPDDIRRLRQARNDRYSDLLRAHAREIDGVSDVLEELHGKYTMGIVTSSRRDHFDLIHARCDLLRYFDFVLTADELPHTKPHPDPYLIATARSGCAPAECLAIEDSERGLESAVAAGIRCVVIPTPLTRGGNFARASHVLESVGSLAAVL
;
A
#
# COMPACT_ATOMS: atom_id res chain seq x y z
N MET A 1 14.61 -20.47 -5.96
CA MET A 1 15.32 -19.46 -5.15
C MET A 1 14.74 -18.10 -5.49
N ILE A 2 14.47 -17.23 -4.51
CA ILE A 2 13.98 -15.86 -4.74
C ILE A 2 15.12 -15.00 -5.29
N ARG A 3 14.79 -14.15 -6.26
CA ARG A 3 15.70 -13.21 -6.93
C ARG A 3 15.16 -11.78 -6.96
N ALA A 4 13.83 -11.62 -6.87
CA ALA A 4 13.19 -10.32 -6.85
C ALA A 4 12.22 -10.18 -5.68
N LEU A 5 12.25 -8.98 -5.03
CA LEU A 5 11.37 -8.61 -3.93
C LEU A 5 10.53 -7.40 -4.35
N PHE A 6 9.21 -7.52 -4.25
CA PHE A 6 8.28 -6.45 -4.58
C PHE A 6 7.59 -5.97 -3.31
N TRP A 7 7.86 -4.75 -2.94
CA TRP A 7 7.42 -4.14 -1.70
C TRP A 7 6.20 -3.27 -1.93
N ASP A 8 5.15 -3.49 -1.17
CA ASP A 8 4.16 -2.42 -1.02
C ASP A 8 4.78 -1.23 -0.30
N ASN A 9 4.16 -0.07 -0.45
CA ASN A 9 4.64 1.17 0.15
C ASN A 9 3.93 1.45 1.48
N ASP A 10 2.63 1.67 1.41
CA ASP A 10 1.81 2.14 2.51
C ASP A 10 1.48 0.99 3.48
N GLY A 11 1.90 1.09 4.73
CA GLY A 11 1.74 0.02 5.71
C GLY A 11 2.85 -1.04 5.72
N VAL A 12 3.79 -1.00 4.75
CA VAL A 12 4.97 -1.88 4.70
C VAL A 12 6.26 -1.09 4.86
N LEU A 13 6.50 -0.10 4.01
CA LEU A 13 7.69 0.76 4.08
C LEU A 13 7.44 1.99 4.96
N VAL A 14 6.24 2.55 4.88
CA VAL A 14 5.88 3.83 5.51
C VAL A 14 4.56 3.77 6.27
N ASP A 15 4.51 4.46 7.41
CA ASP A 15 3.33 4.54 8.31
C ASP A 15 2.40 5.67 7.84
N THR A 16 1.66 5.44 6.77
CA THR A 16 0.79 6.44 6.14
C THR A 16 -0.69 6.11 6.20
N GLU A 17 -1.06 4.85 6.41
CA GLU A 17 -2.45 4.39 6.41
C GLU A 17 -3.31 5.14 7.45
N ARG A 18 -2.76 5.40 8.65
CA ARG A 18 -3.43 6.20 9.70
C ARG A 18 -3.70 7.65 9.26
N LEU A 19 -2.83 8.21 8.42
CA LEU A 19 -2.97 9.59 7.90
C LEU A 19 -4.09 9.65 6.86
N TYR A 20 -4.19 8.62 6.01
CA TYR A 20 -5.26 8.50 5.03
C TYR A 20 -6.63 8.31 5.70
N LEU A 21 -6.69 7.45 6.75
CA LEU A 21 -7.87 7.31 7.59
C LEU A 21 -8.27 8.66 8.23
N GLN A 22 -7.30 9.39 8.79
CA GLN A 22 -7.55 10.69 9.40
C GLN A 22 -8.13 11.68 8.39
N ALA A 23 -7.50 11.85 7.22
CA ALA A 23 -7.99 12.74 6.18
C ALA A 23 -9.40 12.37 5.71
N THR A 24 -9.67 11.07 5.56
CA THR A 24 -10.98 10.58 5.18
C THR A 24 -12.04 10.90 6.24
N ARG A 25 -11.73 10.64 7.50
CA ARG A 25 -12.63 10.91 8.62
C ARG A 25 -12.98 12.39 8.69
N GLU A 26 -11.99 13.26 8.67
CA GLU A 26 -12.21 14.71 8.74
C GLU A 26 -13.14 15.22 7.63
N VAL A 27 -13.00 14.73 6.41
CA VAL A 27 -13.85 15.14 5.28
C VAL A 27 -15.25 14.55 5.38
N MET A 28 -15.40 13.29 5.79
CA MET A 28 -16.72 12.67 5.98
C MET A 28 -17.51 13.35 7.11
N GLU A 29 -16.86 13.65 8.22
CA GLU A 29 -17.45 14.37 9.36
C GLU A 29 -17.83 15.81 8.99
N ALA A 30 -17.01 16.51 8.22
CA ALA A 30 -17.32 17.83 7.70
C ALA A 30 -18.54 17.81 6.72
N ALA A 31 -18.74 16.69 6.03
CA ALA A 31 -19.92 16.44 5.20
C ALA A 31 -21.16 15.96 6.01
N GLY A 32 -21.10 16.01 7.34
CA GLY A 32 -22.23 15.66 8.23
C GLY A 32 -22.38 14.16 8.50
N ARG A 33 -21.44 13.31 8.09
CA ARG A 33 -21.48 11.86 8.29
C ARG A 33 -20.39 11.41 9.28
N PRO A 34 -20.72 10.93 10.48
CA PRO A 34 -19.76 10.25 11.34
C PRO A 34 -19.09 9.09 10.59
N PHE A 35 -17.78 8.97 10.76
CA PHE A 35 -17.00 7.97 10.02
C PHE A 35 -16.24 7.07 11.01
N THR A 36 -16.60 5.80 11.02
CA THR A 36 -16.10 4.81 11.98
C THR A 36 -14.89 4.05 11.43
N MET A 37 -14.19 3.34 12.30
CA MET A 37 -13.13 2.41 11.92
C MET A 37 -13.69 1.24 11.09
N ASP A 38 -14.91 0.80 11.37
CA ASP A 38 -15.54 -0.30 10.63
C ASP A 38 -15.94 0.15 9.20
N ASP A 39 -16.41 1.40 9.03
CA ASP A 39 -16.61 1.99 7.70
C ASP A 39 -15.30 2.00 6.90
N TYR A 40 -14.19 2.36 7.56
CA TYR A 40 -12.88 2.38 6.90
C TYR A 40 -12.43 0.98 6.47
N ARG A 41 -12.50 0.01 7.37
CA ARG A 41 -12.13 -1.38 7.07
C ARG A 41 -12.96 -1.95 5.94
N GLU A 42 -14.27 -1.73 5.97
CA GLU A 42 -15.17 -2.28 4.96
C GLU A 42 -14.97 -1.63 3.59
N TYR A 43 -15.05 -0.29 3.51
CA TYR A 43 -15.13 0.40 2.22
C TYR A 43 -13.78 0.78 1.63
N PHE A 44 -12.75 0.95 2.44
CA PHE A 44 -11.42 1.32 1.94
C PHE A 44 -10.47 0.12 1.90
N LEU A 45 -10.36 -0.64 2.99
CA LEU A 45 -9.39 -1.73 3.03
C LEU A 45 -9.89 -2.98 2.30
N ARG A 46 -11.16 -3.38 2.48
CA ARG A 46 -11.71 -4.59 1.86
C ARG A 46 -12.23 -4.34 0.45
N GLN A 47 -13.19 -3.42 0.28
CA GLN A 47 -13.82 -3.19 -1.02
C GLN A 47 -13.00 -2.27 -1.94
N GLY A 48 -12.25 -1.31 -1.39
CA GLY A 48 -11.51 -0.30 -2.15
C GLY A 48 -12.38 0.70 -2.92
N THR A 49 -13.69 0.75 -2.62
CA THR A 49 -14.67 1.62 -3.31
C THR A 49 -14.73 3.03 -2.73
N GLY A 50 -14.28 3.18 -1.47
CA GLY A 50 -14.51 4.37 -0.66
C GLY A 50 -15.95 4.44 -0.14
N ALA A 51 -16.19 5.30 0.84
CA ALA A 51 -17.46 5.38 1.59
C ALA A 51 -18.38 6.53 1.14
N TRP A 52 -18.17 7.09 -0.05
CA TRP A 52 -18.91 8.26 -0.54
C TRP A 52 -20.41 8.01 -0.73
N HIS A 53 -20.79 6.78 -1.01
CA HIS A 53 -22.18 6.34 -1.13
C HIS A 53 -22.95 6.38 0.19
N LEU A 54 -22.26 6.52 1.34
CA LEU A 54 -22.88 6.69 2.65
C LEU A 54 -23.39 8.11 2.89
N LEU A 55 -23.02 9.05 2.03
CA LEU A 55 -23.50 10.43 2.10
C LEU A 55 -24.85 10.55 1.40
N GLU A 56 -25.78 11.24 2.05
CA GLU A 56 -27.10 11.50 1.49
C GLU A 56 -27.11 12.76 0.63
N ASN A 57 -27.93 12.78 -0.41
CA ASN A 57 -28.17 13.94 -1.29
C ASN A 57 -26.89 14.54 -1.93
N VAL A 58 -25.89 13.71 -2.20
CA VAL A 58 -24.65 14.12 -2.88
C VAL A 58 -24.70 13.82 -4.37
N THR A 59 -24.29 14.78 -5.17
CA THR A 59 -24.10 14.61 -6.61
C THR A 59 -22.73 14.01 -6.94
N PRO A 60 -22.51 13.48 -8.16
CA PRO A 60 -21.17 13.07 -8.60
C PRO A 60 -20.12 14.19 -8.48
N ASP A 61 -20.55 15.46 -8.68
CA ASP A 61 -19.67 16.63 -8.53
C ASP A 61 -19.29 16.87 -7.07
N ASP A 62 -20.22 16.68 -6.14
CA ASP A 62 -19.91 16.75 -4.71
C ASP A 62 -18.92 15.70 -4.30
N ILE A 63 -19.09 14.46 -4.78
CA ILE A 63 -18.13 13.35 -4.52
C ILE A 63 -16.74 13.71 -5.06
N ARG A 64 -16.64 14.31 -6.27
CA ARG A 64 -15.35 14.74 -6.80
C ARG A 64 -14.68 15.80 -5.91
N ARG A 65 -15.45 16.80 -5.45
CA ARG A 65 -14.97 17.83 -4.52
C ARG A 65 -14.50 17.26 -3.19
N LEU A 66 -15.27 16.32 -2.62
CA LEU A 66 -14.91 15.66 -1.34
C LEU A 66 -13.66 14.80 -1.48
N ARG A 67 -13.53 14.07 -2.59
CA ARG A 67 -12.30 13.31 -2.89
C ARG A 67 -11.09 14.24 -3.02
N GLN A 68 -11.26 15.39 -3.68
CA GLN A 68 -10.18 16.37 -3.79
C GLN A 68 -9.82 16.92 -2.42
N ALA A 69 -10.80 17.35 -1.62
CA ALA A 69 -10.57 17.86 -0.27
C ALA A 69 -9.85 16.83 0.62
N ARG A 70 -10.21 15.52 0.53
CA ARG A 70 -9.51 14.45 1.21
C ARG A 70 -8.06 14.33 0.73
N ASN A 71 -7.82 14.37 -0.59
CA ASN A 71 -6.47 14.28 -1.13
C ASN A 71 -5.59 15.49 -0.70
N ASP A 72 -6.14 16.68 -0.72
CA ASP A 72 -5.44 17.89 -0.26
C ASP A 72 -5.08 17.76 1.24
N ARG A 73 -6.05 17.34 2.06
CA ARG A 73 -5.81 17.11 3.49
C ARG A 73 -4.80 16.01 3.75
N TYR A 74 -4.87 14.91 2.99
CA TYR A 74 -3.89 13.82 3.08
C TYR A 74 -2.49 14.30 2.69
N SER A 75 -2.36 15.12 1.63
CA SER A 75 -1.09 15.73 1.25
C SER A 75 -0.47 16.58 2.37
N ASP A 76 -1.29 17.35 3.10
CA ASP A 76 -0.82 18.14 4.24
C ASP A 76 -0.34 17.23 5.40
N LEU A 77 -1.08 16.17 5.68
CA LEU A 77 -0.69 15.19 6.69
C LEU A 77 0.59 14.45 6.30
N LEU A 78 0.76 14.09 5.03
CA LEU A 78 1.99 13.46 4.53
C LEU A 78 3.20 14.39 4.71
N ARG A 79 3.09 15.66 4.33
CA ARG A 79 4.17 16.65 4.51
C ARG A 79 4.59 16.80 5.96
N ALA A 80 3.64 16.68 6.89
CA ALA A 80 3.89 16.89 8.31
C ALA A 80 4.36 15.60 9.03
N HIS A 81 3.82 14.44 8.67
CA HIS A 81 3.84 13.26 9.53
C HIS A 81 4.24 11.95 8.83
N ALA A 82 4.52 11.94 7.51
CA ALA A 82 5.00 10.73 6.86
C ALA A 82 6.35 10.31 7.46
N ARG A 83 6.49 9.02 7.75
CA ARG A 83 7.71 8.43 8.31
C ARG A 83 7.83 6.96 7.89
N GLU A 84 9.03 6.45 7.87
CA GLU A 84 9.26 5.03 7.68
C GLU A 84 8.74 4.21 8.86
N ILE A 85 8.45 2.94 8.60
CA ILE A 85 8.13 1.96 9.64
C ILE A 85 9.43 1.50 10.29
N ASP A 86 9.41 1.34 11.61
CA ASP A 86 10.58 0.99 12.40
C ASP A 86 11.24 -0.32 11.88
N GLY A 87 12.56 -0.28 11.67
CA GLY A 87 13.38 -1.39 11.19
C GLY A 87 13.38 -1.60 9.67
N VAL A 88 12.63 -0.81 8.90
CA VAL A 88 12.60 -0.93 7.42
C VAL A 88 13.96 -0.62 6.82
N SER A 89 14.58 0.48 7.19
CA SER A 89 15.90 0.87 6.67
C SER A 89 16.95 -0.21 6.89
N ASP A 90 16.98 -0.83 8.08
CA ASP A 90 17.96 -1.88 8.42
C ASP A 90 17.77 -3.13 7.51
N VAL A 91 16.52 -3.54 7.30
CA VAL A 91 16.20 -4.68 6.44
C VAL A 91 16.50 -4.38 4.97
N LEU A 92 16.17 -3.17 4.50
CA LEU A 92 16.47 -2.79 3.11
C LEU A 92 17.98 -2.72 2.85
N GLU A 93 18.75 -2.21 3.80
CA GLU A 93 20.22 -2.18 3.71
C GLU A 93 20.81 -3.61 3.65
N GLU A 94 20.29 -4.52 4.47
CA GLU A 94 20.72 -5.92 4.44
C GLU A 94 20.42 -6.60 3.10
N LEU A 95 19.28 -6.29 2.47
CA LEU A 95 18.83 -6.94 1.23
C LEU A 95 19.33 -6.27 -0.05
N HIS A 96 19.74 -5.01 0.05
CA HIS A 96 20.23 -4.24 -1.10
C HIS A 96 21.41 -4.92 -1.81
N GLY A 97 21.32 -5.00 -3.14
CA GLY A 97 22.33 -5.66 -3.97
C GLY A 97 22.31 -7.20 -3.96
N LYS A 98 21.48 -7.83 -3.08
CA LYS A 98 21.28 -9.29 -3.09
C LYS A 98 20.08 -9.70 -3.94
N TYR A 99 19.09 -8.82 -4.07
CA TYR A 99 17.84 -9.03 -4.80
C TYR A 99 17.56 -7.84 -5.72
N THR A 100 16.87 -8.09 -6.83
CA THR A 100 16.20 -7.00 -7.54
C THR A 100 15.01 -6.52 -6.70
N MET A 101 14.98 -5.24 -6.33
CA MET A 101 13.94 -4.70 -5.45
C MET A 101 13.10 -3.66 -6.17
N GLY A 102 11.78 -3.80 -6.11
CA GLY A 102 10.84 -2.83 -6.66
C GLY A 102 9.76 -2.42 -5.66
N ILE A 103 9.36 -1.14 -5.70
CA ILE A 103 8.16 -0.68 -4.99
C ILE A 103 6.96 -0.83 -5.92
N VAL A 104 5.88 -1.43 -5.41
CA VAL A 104 4.63 -1.64 -6.14
C VAL A 104 3.47 -1.12 -5.28
N THR A 105 2.97 0.07 -5.58
CA THR A 105 1.97 0.74 -4.76
C THR A 105 0.70 1.12 -5.53
N SER A 106 -0.43 1.16 -4.82
CA SER A 106 -1.69 1.76 -5.30
C SER A 106 -1.77 3.27 -5.00
N SER A 107 -0.74 3.85 -4.42
CA SER A 107 -0.66 5.28 -4.19
C SER A 107 -0.40 6.04 -5.47
N ARG A 108 -0.99 7.24 -5.59
CA ARG A 108 -0.74 8.17 -6.68
C ARG A 108 0.68 8.72 -6.59
N ARG A 109 1.23 9.07 -7.73
CA ARG A 109 2.60 9.59 -7.83
C ARG A 109 2.83 10.83 -6.96
N ASP A 110 1.89 11.76 -6.93
CA ASP A 110 2.00 12.98 -6.14
C ASP A 110 2.08 12.69 -4.62
N HIS A 111 1.30 11.75 -4.10
CA HIS A 111 1.37 11.33 -2.71
C HIS A 111 2.65 10.54 -2.42
N PHE A 112 3.04 9.64 -3.31
CA PHE A 112 4.28 8.88 -3.21
C PHE A 112 5.50 9.80 -3.10
N ASP A 113 5.58 10.83 -3.94
CA ASP A 113 6.68 11.80 -3.93
C ASP A 113 6.72 12.61 -2.61
N LEU A 114 5.56 12.97 -2.04
CA LEU A 114 5.50 13.64 -0.74
C LEU A 114 5.99 12.74 0.41
N ILE A 115 5.67 11.45 0.37
CA ILE A 115 6.12 10.46 1.35
C ILE A 115 7.65 10.36 1.29
N HIS A 116 8.19 10.11 0.11
CA HIS A 116 9.61 9.83 -0.07
C HIS A 116 10.49 11.09 -0.04
N ALA A 117 9.92 12.29 -0.09
CA ALA A 117 10.64 13.51 0.23
C ALA A 117 11.09 13.58 1.71
N ARG A 118 10.52 12.72 2.58
CA ARG A 118 10.83 12.64 4.01
C ARG A 118 11.56 11.35 4.42
N CYS A 119 11.50 10.32 3.56
CA CYS A 119 12.05 8.99 3.83
C CYS A 119 13.09 8.65 2.74
N ASP A 120 14.35 8.49 3.09
CA ASP A 120 15.45 8.22 2.14
C ASP A 120 15.53 6.72 1.79
N LEU A 121 14.39 6.12 1.39
CA LEU A 121 14.31 4.69 1.09
C LEU A 121 14.54 4.37 -0.39
N LEU A 122 14.33 5.33 -1.30
CA LEU A 122 14.36 5.06 -2.74
C LEU A 122 15.71 4.57 -3.26
N ARG A 123 16.78 4.87 -2.55
CA ARG A 123 18.14 4.41 -2.90
C ARG A 123 18.33 2.90 -2.91
N TYR A 124 17.41 2.16 -2.26
CA TYR A 124 17.46 0.70 -2.17
C TYR A 124 16.75 -0.02 -3.31
N PHE A 125 15.98 0.72 -4.13
CA PHE A 125 15.09 0.14 -5.11
C PHE A 125 15.54 0.38 -6.55
N ASP A 126 15.44 -0.67 -7.39
CA ASP A 126 15.77 -0.61 -8.81
C ASP A 126 14.66 0.08 -9.62
N PHE A 127 13.40 0.00 -9.15
CA PHE A 127 12.26 0.63 -9.81
C PHE A 127 11.09 0.89 -8.84
N VAL A 128 10.19 1.76 -9.29
CA VAL A 128 8.94 2.10 -8.61
C VAL A 128 7.79 1.98 -9.62
N LEU A 129 6.65 1.45 -9.18
CA LEU A 129 5.38 1.41 -9.89
C LEU A 129 4.31 2.05 -9.01
N THR A 130 3.81 3.21 -9.44
CA THR A 130 2.71 3.93 -8.78
C THR A 130 1.39 3.70 -9.52
N ALA A 131 0.26 4.06 -8.89
CA ALA A 131 -1.07 3.89 -9.50
C ALA A 131 -1.20 4.52 -10.90
N ASP A 132 -0.50 5.63 -11.15
CA ASP A 132 -0.57 6.36 -12.41
C ASP A 132 0.07 5.61 -13.59
N GLU A 133 0.92 4.63 -13.30
CA GLU A 133 1.62 3.78 -14.29
C GLU A 133 0.89 2.45 -14.55
N LEU A 134 -0.19 2.17 -13.83
CA LEU A 134 -0.87 0.88 -13.82
C LEU A 134 -2.24 0.97 -14.52
N PRO A 135 -2.58 0.02 -15.42
CA PRO A 135 -3.93 -0.07 -15.99
C PRO A 135 -5.00 -0.28 -14.91
N HIS A 136 -4.69 -1.14 -13.93
CA HIS A 136 -5.54 -1.43 -12.77
C HIS A 136 -4.68 -1.51 -11.52
N THR A 137 -5.21 -1.03 -10.39
CA THR A 137 -4.56 -1.12 -9.08
C THR A 137 -4.96 -2.41 -8.36
N LYS A 138 -4.29 -2.74 -7.26
CA LYS A 138 -4.63 -3.85 -6.37
C LYS A 138 -6.13 -3.80 -5.99
N PRO A 139 -6.88 -4.91 -6.03
CA PRO A 139 -6.43 -6.31 -6.04
C PRO A 139 -6.24 -6.92 -7.44
N HIS A 140 -6.30 -6.14 -8.53
CA HIS A 140 -6.00 -6.65 -9.86
C HIS A 140 -4.55 -7.16 -9.94
N PRO A 141 -4.24 -8.21 -10.74
CA PRO A 141 -2.87 -8.74 -10.85
C PRO A 141 -1.87 -7.83 -11.58
N ASP A 142 -2.33 -6.85 -12.35
CA ASP A 142 -1.49 -5.99 -13.19
C ASP A 142 -0.26 -5.41 -12.47
N PRO A 143 -0.36 -4.87 -11.23
CA PRO A 143 0.79 -4.32 -10.54
C PRO A 143 1.94 -5.30 -10.43
N TYR A 144 1.65 -6.54 -10.05
CA TYR A 144 2.66 -7.57 -9.87
C TYR A 144 3.08 -8.26 -11.16
N LEU A 145 2.21 -8.36 -12.17
CA LEU A 145 2.58 -8.81 -13.52
C LEU A 145 3.59 -7.84 -14.16
N ILE A 146 3.34 -6.54 -14.05
CA ILE A 146 4.24 -5.51 -14.58
C ILE A 146 5.57 -5.49 -13.79
N ALA A 147 5.52 -5.62 -12.46
CA ALA A 147 6.72 -5.71 -11.64
C ALA A 147 7.58 -6.93 -12.01
N THR A 148 6.94 -8.09 -12.21
CA THR A 148 7.61 -9.32 -12.65
C THR A 148 8.29 -9.13 -14.00
N ALA A 149 7.57 -8.56 -14.97
CA ALA A 149 8.15 -8.26 -16.29
C ALA A 149 9.34 -7.28 -16.19
N ARG A 150 9.23 -6.27 -15.34
CA ARG A 150 10.28 -5.25 -15.15
C ARG A 150 11.53 -5.81 -14.45
N SER A 151 11.36 -6.77 -13.54
CA SER A 151 12.47 -7.43 -12.86
C SER A 151 13.25 -8.41 -13.74
N GLY A 152 12.66 -8.89 -14.83
CA GLY A 152 13.23 -9.96 -15.68
C GLY A 152 13.28 -11.34 -15.01
N CYS A 153 12.61 -11.52 -13.86
CA CYS A 153 12.55 -12.79 -13.14
C CYS A 153 11.26 -13.57 -13.48
N ALA A 154 11.28 -14.89 -13.29
CA ALA A 154 10.06 -15.68 -13.39
C ALA A 154 9.19 -15.47 -12.14
N PRO A 155 7.83 -15.61 -12.22
CA PRO A 155 6.95 -15.43 -11.06
C PRO A 155 7.35 -16.27 -9.83
N ALA A 156 7.84 -17.49 -10.03
CA ALA A 156 8.32 -18.37 -8.96
C ALA A 156 9.62 -17.89 -8.27
N GLU A 157 10.33 -16.93 -8.88
CA GLU A 157 11.54 -16.30 -8.35
C GLU A 157 11.25 -14.96 -7.67
N CYS A 158 9.97 -14.54 -7.65
CA CYS A 158 9.51 -13.28 -7.08
C CYS A 158 8.78 -13.52 -5.74
N LEU A 159 8.91 -12.54 -4.84
CA LEU A 159 8.18 -12.50 -3.58
C LEU A 159 7.60 -11.10 -3.38
N ALA A 160 6.31 -11.02 -3.11
CA ALA A 160 5.65 -9.78 -2.70
C ALA A 160 5.67 -9.64 -1.18
N ILE A 161 5.86 -8.42 -0.69
CA ILE A 161 5.77 -8.04 0.72
C ILE A 161 4.63 -7.02 0.85
N GLU A 162 3.59 -7.38 1.59
CA GLU A 162 2.32 -6.68 1.67
C GLU A 162 1.83 -6.55 3.10
N ASP A 163 0.86 -5.65 3.32
CA ASP A 163 0.18 -5.52 4.62
C ASP A 163 -1.31 -5.88 4.56
N SER A 164 -1.88 -5.93 3.37
CA SER A 164 -3.33 -5.92 3.13
C SER A 164 -3.84 -7.15 2.39
N GLU A 165 -5.14 -7.46 2.59
CA GLU A 165 -5.83 -8.52 1.85
C GLU A 165 -5.84 -8.23 0.34
N ARG A 166 -6.09 -6.99 -0.07
CA ARG A 166 -6.11 -6.59 -1.49
C ARG A 166 -4.74 -6.74 -2.16
N GLY A 167 -3.68 -6.42 -1.46
CA GLY A 167 -2.33 -6.61 -1.95
C GLY A 167 -1.97 -8.10 -2.08
N LEU A 168 -2.31 -8.89 -1.06
CA LEU A 168 -2.17 -10.34 -1.11
C LEU A 168 -2.91 -10.95 -2.31
N GLU A 169 -4.17 -10.57 -2.52
CA GLU A 169 -4.97 -11.05 -3.66
C GLU A 169 -4.33 -10.71 -5.00
N SER A 170 -3.82 -9.48 -5.14
CA SER A 170 -3.12 -9.03 -6.34
C SER A 170 -1.88 -9.87 -6.65
N ALA A 171 -1.02 -10.10 -5.64
CA ALA A 171 0.20 -10.90 -5.79
C ALA A 171 -0.11 -12.36 -6.16
N VAL A 172 -1.07 -12.97 -5.46
CA VAL A 172 -1.48 -14.35 -5.71
C VAL A 172 -2.15 -14.52 -7.08
N ALA A 173 -2.95 -13.54 -7.51
CA ALA A 173 -3.56 -13.54 -8.85
C ALA A 173 -2.49 -13.40 -9.96
N ALA A 174 -1.36 -12.75 -9.67
CA ALA A 174 -0.21 -12.69 -10.57
C ALA A 174 0.70 -13.93 -10.53
N GLY A 175 0.36 -14.94 -9.70
CA GLY A 175 1.15 -16.17 -9.54
C GLY A 175 2.41 -16.01 -8.69
N ILE A 176 2.49 -14.95 -7.87
CA ILE A 176 3.65 -14.63 -7.02
C ILE A 176 3.34 -15.03 -5.57
N ARG A 177 4.34 -15.59 -4.88
CA ARG A 177 4.24 -15.79 -3.43
C ARG A 177 4.19 -14.44 -2.72
N CYS A 178 3.42 -14.38 -1.64
CA CYS A 178 3.26 -13.16 -0.86
C CYS A 178 3.48 -13.42 0.63
N VAL A 179 4.31 -12.61 1.24
CA VAL A 179 4.43 -12.46 2.70
C VAL A 179 3.59 -11.28 3.13
N VAL A 180 2.81 -11.45 4.19
CA VAL A 180 1.97 -10.36 4.72
C VAL A 180 2.49 -9.93 6.09
N ILE A 181 2.61 -8.62 6.30
CA ILE A 181 3.01 -7.98 7.56
C ILE A 181 1.87 -7.02 7.95
N PRO A 182 0.81 -7.52 8.62
CA PRO A 182 -0.38 -6.72 8.85
C PRO A 182 -0.14 -5.58 9.83
N THR A 183 -0.60 -4.39 9.50
CA THR A 183 -0.68 -3.26 10.42
C THR A 183 -1.83 -3.44 11.42
N PRO A 184 -1.93 -2.64 12.48
CA PRO A 184 -3.11 -2.64 13.35
C PRO A 184 -4.44 -2.40 12.60
N LEU A 185 -4.41 -1.69 11.47
CA LEU A 185 -5.59 -1.40 10.67
C LEU A 185 -5.99 -2.59 9.78
N THR A 186 -5.02 -3.31 9.21
CA THR A 186 -5.24 -4.40 8.26
C THR A 186 -5.30 -5.79 8.89
N ARG A 187 -4.95 -5.94 10.18
CA ARG A 187 -4.82 -7.23 10.91
C ARG A 187 -6.08 -8.11 10.87
N GLY A 188 -7.25 -7.55 10.59
CA GLY A 188 -8.50 -8.31 10.45
C GLY A 188 -8.75 -8.88 9.04
N GLY A 189 -7.81 -8.73 8.12
CA GLY A 189 -7.91 -9.24 6.76
C GLY A 189 -7.81 -10.76 6.66
N ASN A 190 -8.24 -11.31 5.51
CA ASN A 190 -8.10 -12.74 5.21
C ASN A 190 -6.74 -13.02 4.58
N PHE A 191 -5.81 -13.54 5.35
CA PHE A 191 -4.45 -13.87 4.90
C PHE A 191 -4.21 -15.37 4.68
N ALA A 192 -5.26 -16.18 4.52
CA ALA A 192 -5.13 -17.63 4.36
C ALA A 192 -4.29 -18.07 3.13
N ARG A 193 -4.15 -17.20 2.12
CA ARG A 193 -3.35 -17.45 0.90
C ARG A 193 -1.93 -16.91 0.98
N ALA A 194 -1.54 -16.24 2.06
CA ALA A 194 -0.18 -15.78 2.26
C ALA A 194 0.77 -16.96 2.45
N SER A 195 1.99 -16.86 1.92
CA SER A 195 3.03 -17.86 2.19
C SER A 195 3.48 -17.78 3.64
N HIS A 196 3.52 -16.59 4.22
CA HIS A 196 3.78 -16.33 5.63
C HIS A 196 3.03 -15.06 6.07
N VAL A 197 2.63 -15.03 7.34
CA VAL A 197 2.16 -13.82 8.01
C VAL A 197 3.17 -13.51 9.12
N LEU A 198 3.82 -12.36 9.02
CA LEU A 198 4.87 -11.94 9.94
C LEU A 198 4.37 -10.81 10.85
N GLU A 199 4.98 -10.66 12.01
CA GLU A 199 4.64 -9.60 12.94
C GLU A 199 5.36 -8.28 12.64
N SER A 200 6.51 -8.33 11.96
CA SER A 200 7.29 -7.15 11.59
C SER A 200 8.17 -7.42 10.39
N VAL A 201 8.64 -6.35 9.75
CA VAL A 201 9.58 -6.42 8.62
C VAL A 201 10.92 -7.07 9.03
N GLY A 202 11.36 -6.91 10.27
CA GLY A 202 12.58 -7.53 10.79
C GLY A 202 12.58 -9.06 10.77
N SER A 203 11.39 -9.68 10.67
CA SER A 203 11.27 -11.14 10.54
C SER A 203 11.39 -11.65 9.11
N LEU A 204 11.52 -10.77 8.10
CA LEU A 204 11.51 -11.13 6.69
C LEU A 204 12.67 -12.05 6.30
N ALA A 205 13.87 -11.80 6.82
CA ALA A 205 15.06 -12.61 6.51
C ALA A 205 14.90 -14.11 6.83
N ALA A 206 14.03 -14.46 7.79
CA ALA A 206 13.80 -15.84 8.16
C ALA A 206 12.99 -16.66 7.13
N VAL A 207 12.38 -15.98 6.13
CA VAL A 207 11.49 -16.61 5.13
C VAL A 207 11.98 -16.41 3.68
N LEU A 208 13.11 -15.73 3.47
CA LEU A 208 13.81 -15.57 2.20
C LEU A 208 14.76 -16.76 1.95
#